data_bab0e7a4a6f3558b90b05901a45ed1c1
#
_entry.id   bab0e7a4a6f3558b90b05901a45ed1c1
#
_cell.length_a   1.000
_cell.length_b   1.000
_cell.length_c   1.000
_cell.angle_alpha   90.00
_cell.angle_beta   90.00
_cell.angle_gamma   90.00
#
_symmetry.space_group_name_H-M   'P 1'
#
loop_
_entity.id
_entity.type
_entity.pdbx_description
1 polymer ?
#
loop_
_entity_poly.entity_id
_entity_poly.type
_entity_poly.pdbx_seq_one_letter_code
_entity_poly.pdbx_strand_id
1 'polypeptide(L)'
;MLGVTTYLTTDVAPFPLFWVLPLALYLATFILVFARRPVYAPPWMGRVLCLPALVLMVSFIIEATHPPAVFVALHLLMFGAAALICHSELAKDRPASEHLTEFYLWMSVGGVLGGMFNALLAPLLFKQVLEYPLVMLMACAFAPRVGEQRGFNRGDILWPAALGLLTLALVLAVQAAGSEPGRASTLAIFAVPALLTYRFVLRPIRFSLCLAAILAASATYVGAHGRTLLVERNFFGVVRVTQDVNGRFHQLVHGGTLHGRQHLDPARTGEPLAFYHRTGPAGDAFRLFNTVAASLPPRVGLIGLGVGALATYAKPEQAWDFYEIDPAVERIACDPRLFTFMSQCAASRLRVVLGDARLKLRDAPDGHYGMLVLDAFSSDSIPVHLLTREALRLYCAKVADGGLLAFHVSNRRLDLKPIVASLAADAKLAGCDREDFDITADERRDGKEISEWIVLSRRADLIHQLARDPRWQPLPPASGPLWTDDFSNLLMALRWK
;
A
#
# COMPACT_ATOMS: atom_id res chain seq x y z
N MET A 1 -2.84 0.89 19.01
CA MET A 1 -1.98 1.88 18.34
C MET A 1 -1.26 1.28 17.13
N LEU A 2 -0.35 0.32 17.29
CA LEU A 2 0.44 -0.21 16.16
C LEU A 2 -0.41 -0.69 14.98
N GLY A 3 -1.46 -1.47 15.21
CA GLY A 3 -2.33 -1.97 14.13
C GLY A 3 -3.00 -0.85 13.32
N VAL A 4 -3.54 0.20 13.98
CA VAL A 4 -4.12 1.35 13.26
C VAL A 4 -3.04 2.14 12.52
N THR A 5 -1.85 2.28 13.10
CA THR A 5 -0.71 2.93 12.44
C THR A 5 -0.35 2.20 11.15
N THR A 6 -0.09 0.89 11.24
CA THR A 6 0.22 0.07 10.06
C THR A 6 -0.85 0.21 8.99
N TYR A 7 -2.12 0.01 9.34
CA TYR A 7 -3.21 0.06 8.36
C TYR A 7 -3.35 1.44 7.70
N LEU A 8 -3.25 2.54 8.48
CA LEU A 8 -3.32 3.89 7.92
C LEU A 8 -2.15 4.19 6.98
N THR A 9 -0.93 3.73 7.31
CA THR A 9 0.28 4.06 6.54
C THR A 9 0.55 3.12 5.38
N THR A 10 -0.11 1.95 5.30
CA THR A 10 0.06 1.00 4.19
C THR A 10 -1.14 0.96 3.25
N ASP A 11 -2.36 0.94 3.79
CA ASP A 11 -3.56 0.67 3.00
C ASP A 11 -4.38 1.92 2.69
N VAL A 12 -4.54 2.85 3.67
CA VAL A 12 -5.41 4.02 3.50
C VAL A 12 -4.66 5.19 2.88
N ALA A 13 -3.53 5.54 3.46
CA ALA A 13 -2.75 6.71 3.06
C ALA A 13 -1.26 6.48 3.35
N PRO A 14 -0.50 5.90 2.42
CA PRO A 14 0.95 5.71 2.56
C PRO A 14 1.67 7.07 2.55
N PHE A 15 1.53 7.78 3.67
CA PHE A 15 2.14 9.07 3.89
C PHE A 15 3.15 8.97 5.05
N PRO A 16 4.42 9.32 4.86
CA PRO A 16 5.51 9.00 5.79
C PRO A 16 5.34 9.50 7.23
N LEU A 17 4.59 10.58 7.46
CA LEU A 17 4.40 11.16 8.79
C LEU A 17 3.09 10.74 9.49
N PHE A 18 2.25 9.93 8.85
CA PHE A 18 0.95 9.56 9.43
C PHE A 18 1.06 8.73 10.72
N TRP A 19 2.18 8.04 10.95
CA TRP A 19 2.42 7.32 12.19
C TRP A 19 2.41 8.22 13.44
N VAL A 20 2.68 9.53 13.27
CA VAL A 20 2.67 10.51 14.37
C VAL A 20 1.25 10.73 14.91
N LEU A 21 0.22 10.68 14.06
CA LEU A 21 -1.15 10.97 14.45
C LEU A 21 -1.71 9.97 15.48
N PRO A 22 -1.64 8.63 15.24
CA PRO A 22 -2.04 7.66 16.25
C PRO A 22 -1.22 7.75 17.54
N LEU A 23 0.10 8.00 17.43
CA LEU A 23 0.95 8.15 18.61
C LEU A 23 0.56 9.38 19.43
N ALA A 24 0.40 10.53 18.79
CA ALA A 24 -0.01 11.78 19.47
C ALA A 24 -1.37 11.61 20.16
N LEU A 25 -2.32 10.96 19.48
CA LEU A 25 -3.65 10.70 20.03
C LEU A 25 -3.61 9.74 21.22
N TYR A 26 -2.77 8.69 21.15
CA TYR A 26 -2.53 7.79 22.27
C TYR A 26 -1.97 8.52 23.48
N LEU A 27 -0.94 9.33 23.29
CA LEU A 27 -0.35 10.12 24.37
C LEU A 27 -1.33 11.15 24.91
N ALA A 28 -2.09 11.84 24.06
CA ALA A 28 -3.09 12.81 24.47
C ALA A 28 -4.18 12.17 25.36
N THR A 29 -4.74 11.03 24.96
CA THR A 29 -5.74 10.33 25.79
C THR A 29 -5.16 9.86 27.12
N PHE A 30 -3.90 9.42 27.14
CA PHE A 30 -3.20 9.06 28.37
C PHE A 30 -3.02 10.27 29.30
N ILE A 31 -2.52 11.40 28.77
CA ILE A 31 -2.32 12.64 29.53
C ILE A 31 -3.63 13.15 30.11
N LEU A 32 -4.70 13.17 29.30
CA LEU A 32 -6.03 13.66 29.73
C LEU A 32 -6.58 12.86 30.91
N VAL A 33 -6.45 11.55 30.87
CA VAL A 33 -7.03 10.67 31.90
C VAL A 33 -6.19 10.62 33.17
N PHE A 34 -4.86 10.72 33.09
CA PHE A 34 -3.98 10.69 34.26
C PHE A 34 -3.58 12.10 34.79
N ALA A 35 -4.20 13.17 34.27
CA ALA A 35 -3.97 14.54 34.70
C ALA A 35 -4.44 14.75 36.15
N ARG A 36 -4.03 15.87 36.75
CA ARG A 36 -4.52 16.29 38.07
C ARG A 36 -6.05 16.52 38.12
N ARG A 37 -6.63 16.94 36.99
CA ARG A 37 -8.08 16.99 36.75
C ARG A 37 -8.42 16.06 35.60
N PRO A 38 -8.68 14.78 35.89
CA PRO A 38 -8.84 13.76 34.85
C PRO A 38 -10.11 13.98 34.04
N VAL A 39 -10.00 13.74 32.73
CA VAL A 39 -11.12 13.72 31.80
C VAL A 39 -11.38 12.26 31.43
N TYR A 40 -12.41 11.68 32.03
CA TYR A 40 -12.80 10.29 31.75
C TYR A 40 -13.76 10.18 30.58
N ALA A 41 -13.70 9.02 29.91
CA ALA A 41 -14.68 8.68 28.89
C ALA A 41 -16.10 8.64 29.50
N PRO A 42 -17.06 9.38 28.94
CA PRO A 42 -18.42 9.32 29.43
C PRO A 42 -19.07 7.95 29.15
N PRO A 43 -20.04 7.48 29.96
CA PRO A 43 -20.62 6.14 29.80
C PRO A 43 -21.26 5.88 28.43
N TRP A 44 -21.76 6.91 27.76
CA TRP A 44 -22.36 6.78 26.42
C TRP A 44 -21.33 6.55 25.30
N MET A 45 -20.04 6.82 25.54
CA MET A 45 -18.99 6.71 24.53
C MET A 45 -18.86 5.27 24.00
N GLY A 46 -19.08 4.25 24.85
CA GLY A 46 -19.10 2.85 24.43
C GLY A 46 -20.15 2.55 23.35
N ARG A 47 -21.29 3.28 23.37
CA ARG A 47 -22.34 3.15 22.33
C ARG A 47 -21.92 3.84 21.04
N VAL A 48 -21.33 5.02 21.15
CA VAL A 48 -20.86 5.78 19.99
C VAL A 48 -19.70 5.06 19.29
N LEU A 49 -18.86 4.34 20.04
CA LEU A 49 -17.78 3.51 19.49
C LEU A 49 -18.29 2.44 18.49
N CYS A 50 -19.48 1.93 18.69
CA CYS A 50 -20.07 0.90 17.83
C CYS A 50 -20.37 1.40 16.39
N LEU A 51 -20.66 2.70 16.21
CA LEU A 51 -20.95 3.26 14.88
C LEU A 51 -19.72 3.26 13.96
N PRO A 52 -18.59 3.89 14.34
CA PRO A 52 -17.39 3.83 13.52
C PRO A 52 -16.88 2.39 13.36
N ALA A 53 -17.01 1.53 14.38
CA ALA A 53 -16.64 0.13 14.28
C ALA A 53 -17.41 -0.61 13.19
N LEU A 54 -18.74 -0.39 13.10
CA LEU A 54 -19.57 -0.97 12.05
C LEU A 54 -19.14 -0.49 10.65
N VAL A 55 -18.97 0.81 10.47
CA VAL A 55 -18.58 1.39 9.18
C VAL A 55 -17.19 0.90 8.78
N LEU A 56 -16.24 0.90 9.70
CA LEU A 56 -14.87 0.43 9.45
C LEU A 56 -14.83 -1.06 9.15
N MET A 57 -15.64 -1.89 9.83
CA MET A 57 -15.72 -3.31 9.53
C MET A 57 -16.19 -3.55 8.10
N VAL A 58 -17.24 -2.84 7.67
CA VAL A 58 -17.71 -2.93 6.28
C VAL A 58 -16.60 -2.43 5.33
N SER A 59 -15.92 -1.33 5.65
CA SER A 59 -14.82 -0.82 4.80
C SER A 59 -13.66 -1.80 4.66
N PHE A 60 -13.30 -2.54 5.71
CA PHE A 60 -12.31 -3.63 5.63
C PHE A 60 -12.74 -4.72 4.65
N ILE A 61 -14.00 -5.14 4.71
CA ILE A 61 -14.52 -6.21 3.85
C ILE A 61 -14.51 -5.80 2.38
N ILE A 62 -14.83 -4.54 2.09
CA ILE A 62 -14.91 -4.03 0.70
C ILE A 62 -13.62 -3.36 0.24
N GLU A 63 -12.59 -3.38 1.08
CA GLU A 63 -11.29 -2.73 0.83
C GLU A 63 -11.43 -1.23 0.46
N ALA A 64 -12.41 -0.54 1.06
CA ALA A 64 -12.66 0.87 0.77
C ALA A 64 -11.66 1.77 1.50
N THR A 65 -10.91 2.54 0.72
CA THR A 65 -9.93 3.51 1.21
C THR A 65 -10.17 4.94 0.73
N HIS A 66 -11.20 5.15 -0.11
CA HIS A 66 -11.53 6.44 -0.69
C HIS A 66 -12.91 6.96 -0.26
N PRO A 67 -13.05 8.26 0.05
CA PRO A 67 -12.00 9.30 0.09
C PRO A 67 -11.11 9.16 1.33
N PRO A 68 -9.77 9.25 1.20
CA PRO A 68 -8.84 8.90 2.27
C PRO A 68 -8.98 9.76 3.52
N ALA A 69 -9.28 11.06 3.39
CA ALA A 69 -9.46 11.95 4.55
C ALA A 69 -10.59 11.47 5.48
N VAL A 70 -11.69 10.97 4.91
CA VAL A 70 -12.83 10.45 5.69
C VAL A 70 -12.42 9.19 6.44
N PHE A 71 -11.74 8.25 5.77
CA PHE A 71 -11.31 7.01 6.41
C PHE A 71 -10.23 7.24 7.46
N VAL A 72 -9.25 8.12 7.20
CA VAL A 72 -8.27 8.52 8.22
C VAL A 72 -8.97 9.09 9.45
N ALA A 73 -9.89 10.05 9.27
CA ALA A 73 -10.63 10.64 10.37
C ALA A 73 -11.44 9.59 11.16
N LEU A 74 -12.09 8.65 10.46
CA LEU A 74 -12.91 7.62 11.08
C LEU A 74 -12.06 6.60 11.87
N HIS A 75 -10.90 6.19 11.33
CA HIS A 75 -9.95 5.32 12.04
C HIS A 75 -9.36 6.00 13.27
N LEU A 76 -8.98 7.28 13.17
CA LEU A 76 -8.47 8.05 14.31
C LEU A 76 -9.55 8.29 15.38
N LEU A 77 -10.79 8.57 14.97
CA LEU A 77 -11.93 8.69 15.90
C LEU A 77 -12.17 7.38 16.64
N MET A 78 -12.23 6.26 15.91
CA MET A 78 -12.39 4.92 16.51
C MET A 78 -11.28 4.61 17.49
N PHE A 79 -10.03 4.84 17.09
CA PHE A 79 -8.85 4.58 17.91
C PHE A 79 -8.82 5.50 19.15
N GLY A 80 -9.05 6.81 18.99
CA GLY A 80 -9.06 7.77 20.08
C GLY A 80 -10.15 7.48 21.11
N ALA A 81 -11.36 7.14 20.66
CA ALA A 81 -12.45 6.74 21.54
C ALA A 81 -12.12 5.45 22.29
N ALA A 82 -11.59 4.43 21.62
CA ALA A 82 -11.18 3.18 22.24
C ALA A 82 -10.06 3.40 23.27
N ALA A 83 -9.03 4.19 22.92
CA ALA A 83 -7.92 4.51 23.81
C ALA A 83 -8.41 5.30 25.05
N LEU A 84 -9.29 6.28 24.85
CA LEU A 84 -9.85 7.06 25.97
C LEU A 84 -10.68 6.17 26.91
N ILE A 85 -11.47 5.25 26.37
CA ILE A 85 -12.24 4.29 27.19
C ILE A 85 -11.27 3.40 27.99
N CYS A 86 -10.30 2.78 27.34
CA CYS A 86 -9.35 1.87 28.00
C CYS A 86 -8.53 2.58 29.07
N HIS A 87 -8.00 3.79 28.77
CA HIS A 87 -7.24 4.57 29.74
C HIS A 87 -8.13 5.04 30.91
N SER A 88 -9.41 5.36 30.64
CA SER A 88 -10.36 5.76 31.71
C SER A 88 -10.65 4.61 32.68
N GLU A 89 -10.86 3.40 32.18
CA GLU A 89 -11.08 2.23 33.05
C GLU A 89 -9.81 1.92 33.86
N LEU A 90 -8.64 1.96 33.23
CA LEU A 90 -7.36 1.81 33.92
C LEU A 90 -7.15 2.83 35.05
N ALA A 91 -7.47 4.10 34.80
CA ALA A 91 -7.28 5.16 35.78
C ALA A 91 -8.26 5.07 36.94
N LYS A 92 -9.49 4.54 36.72
CA LYS A 92 -10.46 4.27 37.80
C LYS A 92 -9.97 3.17 38.75
N ASP A 93 -9.23 2.20 38.25
CA ASP A 93 -8.64 1.12 39.03
C ASP A 93 -7.29 1.49 39.66
N ARG A 94 -6.88 2.75 39.60
CA ARG A 94 -5.63 3.24 40.16
C ARG A 94 -5.60 3.02 41.68
N PRO A 95 -4.62 2.23 42.20
CA PRO A 95 -4.55 1.94 43.63
C PRO A 95 -4.02 3.10 44.47
N ALA A 96 -3.99 2.92 45.79
CA ALA A 96 -3.35 3.83 46.71
C ALA A 96 -1.86 4.00 46.45
N SER A 97 -1.26 5.06 46.97
CA SER A 97 0.15 5.44 46.70
C SER A 97 1.17 4.34 46.93
N GLU A 98 0.90 3.43 47.86
CA GLU A 98 1.78 2.31 48.24
C GLU A 98 1.95 1.28 47.11
N HIS A 99 0.95 1.12 46.21
CA HIS A 99 0.94 0.16 45.15
C HIS A 99 1.09 0.78 43.74
N LEU A 100 1.42 2.06 43.62
CA LEU A 100 1.52 2.76 42.34
C LEU A 100 2.65 2.19 41.47
N THR A 101 3.78 1.79 42.05
CA THR A 101 4.90 1.21 41.30
C THR A 101 4.48 -0.10 40.62
N GLU A 102 3.77 -0.96 41.35
CA GLU A 102 3.25 -2.21 40.80
C GLU A 102 2.23 -1.96 39.70
N PHE A 103 1.31 -1.03 39.89
CA PHE A 103 0.32 -0.64 38.89
C PHE A 103 0.97 -0.18 37.58
N TYR A 104 1.96 0.74 37.64
CA TYR A 104 2.66 1.21 36.46
C TYR A 104 3.56 0.15 35.83
N LEU A 105 4.10 -0.77 36.62
CA LEU A 105 4.83 -1.94 36.10
C LEU A 105 3.92 -2.82 35.25
N TRP A 106 2.76 -3.20 35.76
CA TRP A 106 1.80 -4.03 35.01
C TRP A 106 1.29 -3.33 33.77
N MET A 107 1.07 -2.02 33.83
CA MET A 107 0.69 -1.23 32.66
C MET A 107 1.78 -1.23 31.59
N SER A 108 3.05 -1.12 31.99
CA SER A 108 4.21 -1.21 31.10
C SER A 108 4.34 -2.60 30.48
N VAL A 109 4.17 -3.67 31.29
CA VAL A 109 4.13 -5.06 30.81
C VAL A 109 3.03 -5.25 29.76
N GLY A 110 1.83 -4.76 30.00
CA GLY A 110 0.74 -4.80 29.03
C GLY A 110 1.09 -4.09 27.72
N GLY A 111 1.74 -2.92 27.80
CA GLY A 111 2.24 -2.20 26.63
C GLY A 111 3.28 -3.00 25.82
N VAL A 112 4.24 -3.64 26.50
CA VAL A 112 5.25 -4.51 25.87
C VAL A 112 4.58 -5.71 25.21
N LEU A 113 3.67 -6.40 25.91
CA LEU A 113 2.95 -7.57 25.36
C LEU A 113 2.13 -7.19 24.13
N GLY A 114 1.44 -6.05 24.15
CA GLY A 114 0.71 -5.55 22.99
C GLY A 114 1.63 -5.18 21.83
N GLY A 115 2.79 -4.62 22.11
CA GLY A 115 3.84 -4.34 21.12
C GLY A 115 4.39 -5.62 20.49
N MET A 116 4.77 -6.61 21.32
CA MET A 116 5.26 -7.93 20.88
C MET A 116 4.21 -8.67 20.04
N PHE A 117 2.94 -8.63 20.47
CA PHE A 117 1.86 -9.24 19.68
C PHE A 117 1.81 -8.65 18.26
N ASN A 118 1.74 -7.32 18.13
CA ASN A 118 1.63 -6.67 16.83
C ASN A 118 2.90 -6.81 15.97
N ALA A 119 4.11 -6.70 16.58
CA ALA A 119 5.35 -6.68 15.84
C ALA A 119 5.88 -8.08 15.50
N LEU A 120 5.65 -9.08 16.36
CA LEU A 120 6.24 -10.40 16.23
C LEU A 120 5.21 -11.50 15.97
N LEU A 121 4.14 -11.55 16.77
CA LEU A 121 3.17 -12.66 16.69
C LEU A 121 2.16 -12.48 15.56
N ALA A 122 1.62 -11.29 15.37
CA ALA A 122 0.61 -11.05 14.34
C ALA A 122 1.11 -11.35 12.92
N PRO A 123 2.33 -10.95 12.49
CA PRO A 123 2.86 -11.32 11.19
C PRO A 123 3.08 -12.83 11.00
N LEU A 124 3.30 -13.57 12.07
CA LEU A 124 3.45 -15.04 12.02
C LEU A 124 2.10 -15.76 11.95
N LEU A 125 1.08 -15.21 12.62
CA LEU A 125 -0.25 -15.82 12.72
C LEU A 125 -1.15 -15.44 11.53
N PHE A 126 -1.04 -14.23 11.03
CA PHE A 126 -1.93 -13.67 10.02
C PHE A 126 -1.17 -13.30 8.74
N LYS A 127 -1.64 -13.83 7.62
CA LYS A 127 -1.13 -13.46 6.28
C LYS A 127 -1.60 -12.07 5.82
N GLN A 128 -2.57 -11.47 6.50
CA GLN A 128 -3.11 -10.11 6.25
C GLN A 128 -3.11 -9.34 7.56
N VAL A 129 -3.36 -8.03 7.52
CA VAL A 129 -3.40 -7.16 8.71
C VAL A 129 -4.72 -7.37 9.48
N LEU A 130 -4.99 -8.62 9.94
CA LEU A 130 -6.20 -8.97 10.69
C LEU A 130 -6.15 -8.55 12.16
N GLU A 131 -4.95 -8.33 12.71
CA GLU A 131 -4.80 -7.90 14.10
C GLU A 131 -5.51 -6.57 14.39
N TYR A 132 -5.58 -5.66 13.41
CA TYR A 132 -6.27 -4.38 13.61
C TYR A 132 -7.78 -4.53 13.73
N PRO A 133 -8.53 -5.13 12.79
CA PRO A 133 -9.95 -5.38 12.98
C PRO A 133 -10.24 -6.24 14.21
N LEU A 134 -9.39 -7.22 14.57
CA LEU A 134 -9.58 -8.02 15.78
C LEU A 134 -9.46 -7.18 17.06
N VAL A 135 -8.44 -6.31 17.16
CA VAL A 135 -8.28 -5.40 18.32
C VAL A 135 -9.42 -4.39 18.37
N MET A 136 -9.93 -3.92 17.25
CA MET A 136 -11.11 -3.06 17.17
C MET A 136 -12.37 -3.78 17.73
N LEU A 137 -12.57 -5.04 17.38
CA LEU A 137 -13.65 -5.87 17.93
C LEU A 137 -13.48 -6.08 19.44
N MET A 138 -12.26 -6.34 19.91
CA MET A 138 -11.96 -6.45 21.33
C MET A 138 -12.27 -5.14 22.06
N ALA A 139 -11.89 -3.99 21.52
CA ALA A 139 -12.19 -2.68 22.11
C ALA A 139 -13.71 -2.48 22.24
N CYS A 140 -14.50 -2.89 21.25
CA CYS A 140 -15.97 -2.88 21.37
C CYS A 140 -16.48 -3.86 22.44
N ALA A 141 -15.91 -5.07 22.53
CA ALA A 141 -16.33 -6.07 23.51
C ALA A 141 -16.07 -5.62 24.97
N PHE A 142 -14.97 -4.92 25.20
CA PHE A 142 -14.58 -4.38 26.51
C PHE A 142 -15.16 -2.99 26.81
N ALA A 143 -15.92 -2.40 25.89
CA ALA A 143 -16.57 -1.12 26.13
C ALA A 143 -17.48 -1.17 27.37
N PRO A 144 -17.53 -0.10 28.18
CA PRO A 144 -18.36 -0.05 29.39
C PRO A 144 -19.81 -0.38 29.10
N ARG A 145 -20.37 -1.27 29.91
CA ARG A 145 -21.78 -1.68 29.80
C ARG A 145 -22.68 -0.59 30.36
N VAL A 146 -23.71 -0.23 29.64
CA VAL A 146 -24.72 0.73 30.09
C VAL A 146 -25.99 -0.03 30.43
N GLY A 147 -26.36 -0.04 31.74
CA GLY A 147 -27.56 -0.69 32.26
C GLY A 147 -27.30 -2.03 32.97
N GLU A 148 -28.34 -2.60 33.57
CA GLU A 148 -28.27 -3.80 34.43
C GLU A 148 -28.11 -5.14 33.69
N GLN A 149 -27.82 -5.15 32.40
CA GLN A 149 -27.72 -6.40 31.64
C GLN A 149 -26.45 -7.18 32.03
N ARG A 150 -26.54 -7.88 33.14
CA ARG A 150 -25.47 -8.73 33.69
C ARG A 150 -25.61 -10.17 33.18
N GLY A 151 -24.50 -10.73 32.70
CA GLY A 151 -24.35 -12.14 32.36
C GLY A 151 -24.36 -12.46 30.87
N PHE A 152 -23.60 -13.48 30.53
CA PHE A 152 -23.55 -14.11 29.21
C PHE A 152 -24.80 -14.97 29.04
N ASN A 153 -25.50 -14.89 27.90
CA ASN A 153 -26.69 -15.68 27.64
C ASN A 153 -26.61 -16.35 26.24
N ARG A 154 -27.53 -17.32 26.00
CA ARG A 154 -27.56 -18.08 24.74
C ARG A 154 -27.65 -17.18 23.50
N GLY A 155 -28.29 -16.02 23.60
CA GLY A 155 -28.38 -15.06 22.52
C GLY A 155 -27.02 -14.45 22.12
N ASP A 156 -26.02 -14.46 23.02
CA ASP A 156 -24.68 -13.97 22.73
C ASP A 156 -23.87 -14.92 21.82
N ILE A 157 -24.39 -16.14 21.62
CA ILE A 157 -23.87 -17.12 20.66
C ILE A 157 -24.81 -17.25 19.44
N LEU A 158 -26.12 -17.35 19.68
CA LEU A 158 -27.09 -17.64 18.62
C LEU A 158 -27.17 -16.51 17.57
N TRP A 159 -27.17 -15.24 18.01
CA TRP A 159 -27.24 -14.12 17.07
C TRP A 159 -25.97 -13.97 16.20
N PRO A 160 -24.74 -14.04 16.74
CA PRO A 160 -23.53 -14.09 15.92
C PRO A 160 -23.54 -15.23 14.91
N ALA A 161 -23.91 -16.44 15.34
CA ALA A 161 -24.02 -17.59 14.45
C ALA A 161 -25.06 -17.37 13.34
N ALA A 162 -26.24 -16.87 13.68
CA ALA A 162 -27.30 -16.57 12.71
C ALA A 162 -26.88 -15.51 11.70
N LEU A 163 -26.22 -14.41 12.13
CA LEU A 163 -25.74 -13.35 11.24
C LEU A 163 -24.57 -13.82 10.38
N GLY A 164 -23.65 -14.63 10.91
CA GLY A 164 -22.59 -15.24 10.13
C GLY A 164 -23.14 -16.17 9.04
N LEU A 165 -24.09 -17.03 9.38
CA LEU A 165 -24.76 -17.92 8.42
C LEU A 165 -25.58 -17.14 7.38
N LEU A 166 -26.29 -16.09 7.79
CA LEU A 166 -26.99 -15.20 6.87
C LEU A 166 -26.02 -14.55 5.88
N THR A 167 -24.92 -14.00 6.39
CA THR A 167 -23.89 -13.37 5.53
C THR A 167 -23.31 -14.38 4.56
N LEU A 168 -22.95 -15.57 5.02
CA LEU A 168 -22.44 -16.65 4.17
C LEU A 168 -23.46 -17.05 3.10
N ALA A 169 -24.73 -17.22 3.47
CA ALA A 169 -25.80 -17.55 2.52
C ALA A 169 -25.96 -16.45 1.45
N LEU A 170 -25.89 -15.17 1.83
CA LEU A 170 -25.95 -14.05 0.89
C LEU A 170 -24.74 -14.03 -0.06
N VAL A 171 -23.52 -14.28 0.46
CA VAL A 171 -22.32 -14.41 -0.38
C VAL A 171 -22.50 -15.51 -1.42
N LEU A 172 -22.90 -16.71 -0.98
CA LEU A 172 -23.08 -17.86 -1.86
C LEU A 172 -24.22 -17.64 -2.87
N ALA A 173 -25.32 -17.00 -2.47
CA ALA A 173 -26.44 -16.68 -3.36
C ALA A 173 -26.02 -15.69 -4.47
N VAL A 174 -25.28 -14.64 -4.14
CA VAL A 174 -24.78 -13.66 -5.11
C VAL A 174 -23.76 -14.29 -6.07
N GLN A 175 -22.88 -15.17 -5.56
CA GLN A 175 -21.94 -15.92 -6.40
C GLN A 175 -22.66 -16.89 -7.34
N ALA A 176 -23.66 -17.63 -6.84
CA ALA A 176 -24.46 -18.56 -7.64
C ALA A 176 -25.29 -17.85 -8.72
N ALA A 177 -25.74 -16.61 -8.46
CA ALA A 177 -26.43 -15.77 -9.44
C ALA A 177 -25.50 -15.21 -10.53
N GLY A 178 -24.19 -15.48 -10.48
CA GLY A 178 -23.20 -14.96 -11.46
C GLY A 178 -23.07 -13.42 -11.46
N SER A 179 -23.50 -12.78 -10.36
CA SER A 179 -23.43 -11.32 -10.26
C SER A 179 -21.98 -10.86 -10.15
N GLU A 180 -21.59 -9.89 -10.99
CA GLU A 180 -20.25 -9.31 -10.90
C GLU A 180 -20.01 -8.65 -9.54
N PRO A 181 -18.79 -8.83 -8.95
CA PRO A 181 -18.40 -8.13 -7.75
C PRO A 181 -18.42 -6.61 -7.99
N GLY A 182 -19.22 -5.91 -7.20
CA GLY A 182 -19.39 -4.46 -7.34
C GLY A 182 -20.10 -3.86 -6.14
N ARG A 183 -20.33 -2.55 -6.18
CA ARG A 183 -20.98 -1.82 -5.07
C ARG A 183 -22.37 -2.38 -4.74
N ALA A 184 -23.15 -2.75 -5.75
CA ALA A 184 -24.51 -3.27 -5.57
C ALA A 184 -24.50 -4.65 -4.91
N SER A 185 -23.68 -5.58 -5.38
CA SER A 185 -23.54 -6.92 -4.80
C SER A 185 -23.02 -6.87 -3.36
N THR A 186 -22.01 -6.01 -3.11
CA THR A 186 -21.46 -5.78 -1.77
C THR A 186 -22.52 -5.25 -0.80
N LEU A 187 -23.31 -4.25 -1.20
CA LEU A 187 -24.40 -3.72 -0.39
C LEU A 187 -25.48 -4.80 -0.12
N ALA A 188 -25.84 -5.57 -1.14
CA ALA A 188 -26.81 -6.65 -0.98
C ALA A 188 -26.36 -7.70 0.05
N ILE A 189 -25.06 -8.01 0.12
CA ILE A 189 -24.51 -9.00 1.04
C ILE A 189 -24.38 -8.44 2.46
N PHE A 190 -23.75 -7.26 2.62
CA PHE A 190 -23.27 -6.82 3.94
C PHE A 190 -24.15 -5.78 4.63
N ALA A 191 -25.02 -5.05 3.91
CA ALA A 191 -25.83 -3.99 4.52
C ALA A 191 -26.85 -4.54 5.54
N VAL A 192 -27.57 -5.62 5.21
CA VAL A 192 -28.58 -6.20 6.10
C VAL A 192 -27.95 -6.78 7.37
N PRO A 193 -26.92 -7.66 7.31
CA PRO A 193 -26.25 -8.15 8.51
C PRO A 193 -25.67 -7.02 9.38
N ALA A 194 -25.06 -5.99 8.76
CA ALA A 194 -24.52 -4.85 9.46
C ALA A 194 -25.60 -4.05 10.21
N LEU A 195 -26.72 -3.73 9.57
CA LEU A 195 -27.85 -3.04 10.18
C LEU A 195 -28.45 -3.84 11.34
N LEU A 196 -28.59 -5.16 11.16
CA LEU A 196 -29.08 -6.04 12.23
C LEU A 196 -28.13 -6.08 13.42
N THR A 197 -26.81 -6.02 13.19
CA THR A 197 -25.80 -5.96 14.25
C THR A 197 -25.96 -4.69 15.10
N TYR A 198 -26.35 -3.56 14.52
CA TYR A 198 -26.57 -2.30 15.25
C TYR A 198 -27.61 -2.42 16.38
N ARG A 199 -28.59 -3.33 16.25
CA ARG A 199 -29.57 -3.62 17.31
C ARG A 199 -28.91 -4.05 18.61
N PHE A 200 -27.69 -4.55 18.58
CA PHE A 200 -26.96 -5.05 19.75
C PHE A 200 -25.97 -4.06 20.36
N VAL A 201 -26.01 -2.78 19.99
CA VAL A 201 -25.13 -1.72 20.50
C VAL A 201 -25.11 -1.65 22.05
N LEU A 202 -26.23 -1.99 22.73
CA LEU A 202 -26.30 -2.05 24.18
C LEU A 202 -25.74 -3.35 24.79
N ARG A 203 -25.30 -4.30 23.97
CA ARG A 203 -24.69 -5.57 24.36
C ARG A 203 -23.30 -5.72 23.70
N PRO A 204 -22.25 -5.10 24.26
CA PRO A 204 -20.94 -5.00 23.64
C PRO A 204 -20.36 -6.32 23.14
N ILE A 205 -20.43 -7.38 23.95
CA ILE A 205 -19.95 -8.71 23.58
C ILE A 205 -20.72 -9.28 22.37
N ARG A 206 -22.06 -9.22 22.39
CA ARG A 206 -22.87 -9.69 21.26
C ARG A 206 -22.59 -8.91 19.99
N PHE A 207 -22.52 -7.57 20.10
CA PHE A 207 -22.20 -6.69 18.99
C PHE A 207 -20.85 -7.09 18.34
N SER A 208 -19.80 -7.23 19.15
CA SER A 208 -18.46 -7.61 18.68
C SER A 208 -18.44 -9.01 18.06
N LEU A 209 -19.12 -9.99 18.66
CA LEU A 209 -19.20 -11.34 18.09
C LEU A 209 -20.01 -11.39 16.80
N CYS A 210 -21.05 -10.56 16.63
CA CYS A 210 -21.77 -10.42 15.37
C CYS A 210 -20.86 -9.85 14.27
N LEU A 211 -20.12 -8.80 14.56
CA LEU A 211 -19.15 -8.25 13.60
C LEU A 211 -18.05 -9.27 13.27
N ALA A 212 -17.54 -10.00 14.25
CA ALA A 212 -16.56 -11.07 14.04
C ALA A 212 -17.10 -12.17 13.11
N ALA A 213 -18.36 -12.57 13.29
CA ALA A 213 -19.02 -13.59 12.46
C ALA A 213 -19.21 -13.10 11.01
N ILE A 214 -19.57 -11.82 10.82
CA ILE A 214 -19.68 -11.21 9.49
C ILE A 214 -18.31 -11.15 8.82
N LEU A 215 -17.26 -10.74 9.55
CA LEU A 215 -15.88 -10.70 9.06
C LEU A 215 -15.39 -12.10 8.66
N ALA A 216 -15.67 -13.12 9.47
CA ALA A 216 -15.31 -14.50 9.15
C ALA A 216 -16.04 -15.01 7.89
N ALA A 217 -17.33 -14.73 7.77
CA ALA A 217 -18.12 -15.08 6.58
C ALA A 217 -17.63 -14.36 5.32
N SER A 218 -17.17 -13.12 5.46
CA SER A 218 -16.65 -12.33 4.33
C SER A 218 -15.35 -12.90 3.72
N ALA A 219 -14.62 -13.76 4.42
CA ALA A 219 -13.44 -14.43 3.87
C ALA A 219 -13.73 -15.29 2.62
N THR A 220 -15.01 -15.65 2.40
CA THR A 220 -15.45 -16.35 1.19
C THR A 220 -15.88 -15.43 0.05
N TYR A 221 -15.95 -14.12 0.30
CA TYR A 221 -16.34 -13.12 -0.70
C TYR A 221 -15.16 -12.75 -1.61
N VAL A 222 -15.41 -12.80 -2.92
CA VAL A 222 -14.45 -12.32 -3.91
C VAL A 222 -14.62 -10.82 -4.06
N GLY A 223 -13.64 -10.05 -3.56
CA GLY A 223 -13.67 -8.58 -3.58
C GLY A 223 -13.39 -7.97 -4.96
N ALA A 224 -13.26 -6.64 -5.00
CA ALA A 224 -13.04 -5.88 -6.22
C ALA A 224 -11.72 -6.22 -6.94
N HIS A 225 -10.72 -6.72 -6.21
CA HIS A 225 -9.44 -7.15 -6.78
C HIS A 225 -9.47 -8.56 -7.38
N GLY A 226 -10.63 -9.23 -7.36
CA GLY A 226 -10.81 -10.57 -7.88
C GLY A 226 -10.36 -11.69 -6.92
N ARG A 227 -10.15 -12.90 -7.46
CA ARG A 227 -9.81 -14.09 -6.67
C ARG A 227 -8.34 -14.04 -6.24
N THR A 228 -8.10 -14.11 -4.94
CA THR A 228 -6.75 -14.19 -4.40
C THR A 228 -6.13 -15.56 -4.68
N LEU A 229 -4.95 -15.58 -5.30
CA LEU A 229 -4.17 -16.78 -5.62
C LEU A 229 -3.07 -17.01 -4.59
N LEU A 230 -2.41 -15.93 -4.14
CA LEU A 230 -1.31 -15.97 -3.18
C LEU A 230 -1.38 -14.73 -2.28
N VAL A 231 -1.06 -14.90 -1.00
CA VAL A 231 -0.81 -13.81 -0.06
C VAL A 231 0.48 -14.10 0.68
N GLU A 232 1.41 -13.16 0.64
CA GLU A 232 2.63 -13.18 1.44
C GLU A 232 2.72 -11.90 2.28
N ARG A 233 3.10 -12.08 3.54
CA ARG A 233 3.34 -10.99 4.49
C ARG A 233 4.75 -11.07 5.01
N ASN A 234 5.46 -9.96 4.96
CA ASN A 234 6.82 -9.83 5.50
C ASN A 234 7.05 -8.44 6.10
N PHE A 235 8.32 -8.08 6.32
CA PHE A 235 8.71 -6.76 6.84
C PHE A 235 8.26 -5.60 5.92
N PHE A 236 8.25 -5.80 4.61
CA PHE A 236 7.88 -4.77 3.62
C PHE A 236 6.37 -4.58 3.47
N GLY A 237 5.56 -5.46 4.04
CA GLY A 237 4.11 -5.35 4.01
C GLY A 237 3.42 -6.64 3.59
N VAL A 238 2.23 -6.48 3.01
CA VAL A 238 1.41 -7.58 2.49
C VAL A 238 1.31 -7.46 0.99
N VAL A 239 1.87 -8.43 0.27
CA VAL A 239 1.75 -8.57 -1.18
C VAL A 239 0.74 -9.66 -1.51
N ARG A 240 -0.10 -9.41 -2.51
CA ARG A 240 -1.12 -10.35 -2.96
C ARG A 240 -1.02 -10.53 -4.47
N VAL A 241 -1.13 -11.77 -4.91
CA VAL A 241 -1.40 -12.07 -6.32
C VAL A 241 -2.86 -12.42 -6.46
N THR A 242 -3.56 -11.71 -7.34
CA THR A 242 -4.97 -11.92 -7.59
C THR A 242 -5.21 -12.20 -9.07
N GLN A 243 -6.25 -12.96 -9.37
CA GLN A 243 -6.83 -13.04 -10.70
C GLN A 243 -8.02 -12.08 -10.76
N ASP A 244 -8.04 -11.19 -11.75
CA ASP A 244 -9.13 -10.22 -11.88
C ASP A 244 -10.50 -10.91 -12.03
N VAL A 245 -11.57 -10.15 -11.79
CA VAL A 245 -12.93 -10.66 -11.76
C VAL A 245 -13.32 -11.37 -13.07
N ASN A 246 -12.79 -10.89 -14.20
CA ASN A 246 -13.10 -11.44 -15.53
C ASN A 246 -12.15 -12.59 -15.92
N GLY A 247 -11.23 -12.99 -15.04
CA GLY A 247 -10.27 -14.07 -15.31
C GLY A 247 -9.26 -13.76 -16.40
N ARG A 248 -9.03 -12.48 -16.73
CA ARG A 248 -8.16 -12.07 -17.84
C ARG A 248 -6.73 -11.76 -17.42
N PHE A 249 -6.52 -11.37 -16.18
CA PHE A 249 -5.24 -10.89 -15.69
C PHE A 249 -4.84 -11.55 -14.37
N HIS A 250 -3.58 -11.90 -14.22
CA HIS A 250 -2.94 -11.95 -12.92
C HIS A 250 -2.42 -10.56 -12.55
N GLN A 251 -2.55 -10.19 -11.27
CA GLN A 251 -2.20 -8.87 -10.77
C GLN A 251 -1.40 -9.00 -9.47
N LEU A 252 -0.35 -8.21 -9.32
CA LEU A 252 0.37 -8.04 -8.06
C LEU A 252 -0.13 -6.78 -7.38
N VAL A 253 -0.64 -6.91 -6.17
CA VAL A 253 -1.18 -5.81 -5.37
C VAL A 253 -0.42 -5.76 -4.05
N HIS A 254 0.07 -4.58 -3.66
CA HIS A 254 0.71 -4.32 -2.38
C HIS A 254 -0.11 -3.26 -1.62
N GLY A 255 -0.69 -3.65 -0.48
CA GLY A 255 -1.74 -2.84 0.14
C GLY A 255 -2.91 -2.64 -0.83
N GLY A 256 -3.25 -1.38 -1.10
CA GLY A 256 -4.27 -0.99 -2.08
C GLY A 256 -3.72 -0.64 -3.47
N THR A 257 -2.42 -0.82 -3.73
CA THR A 257 -1.75 -0.35 -4.95
C THR A 257 -1.40 -1.51 -5.87
N LEU A 258 -1.78 -1.37 -7.16
CA LEU A 258 -1.38 -2.28 -8.21
C LEU A 258 0.12 -2.05 -8.53
N HIS A 259 0.91 -3.13 -8.53
CA HIS A 259 2.34 -3.10 -8.90
C HIS A 259 2.63 -3.74 -10.26
N GLY A 260 1.62 -4.22 -10.94
CA GLY A 260 1.71 -4.75 -12.28
C GLY A 260 0.68 -5.85 -12.54
N ARG A 261 0.49 -6.15 -13.81
CA ARG A 261 -0.42 -7.23 -14.25
C ARG A 261 0.10 -7.92 -15.49
N GLN A 262 -0.35 -9.15 -15.70
CA GLN A 262 -0.07 -9.93 -16.89
C GLN A 262 -1.36 -10.49 -17.48
N HIS A 263 -1.48 -10.45 -18.80
CA HIS A 263 -2.58 -11.08 -19.52
C HIS A 263 -2.47 -12.61 -19.45
N LEU A 264 -3.60 -13.30 -19.25
CA LEU A 264 -3.64 -14.76 -19.16
C LEU A 264 -3.83 -15.45 -20.53
N ASP A 265 -4.22 -14.70 -21.56
CA ASP A 265 -4.24 -15.20 -22.92
C ASP A 265 -2.80 -15.53 -23.36
N PRO A 266 -2.51 -16.80 -23.77
CA PRO A 266 -1.16 -17.22 -24.18
C PRO A 266 -0.55 -16.38 -25.31
N ALA A 267 -1.38 -15.83 -26.21
CA ALA A 267 -0.92 -14.97 -27.30
C ALA A 267 -0.48 -13.57 -26.80
N ARG A 268 -0.85 -13.18 -25.58
CA ARG A 268 -0.66 -11.84 -25.03
C ARG A 268 0.16 -11.80 -23.76
N THR A 269 0.67 -12.92 -23.26
CA THR A 269 1.44 -12.99 -22.00
C THR A 269 2.69 -12.10 -22.03
N GLY A 270 3.27 -11.86 -23.21
CA GLY A 270 4.43 -10.98 -23.40
C GLY A 270 4.10 -9.49 -23.56
N GLU A 271 2.84 -9.06 -23.35
CA GLU A 271 2.48 -7.66 -23.44
C GLU A 271 2.77 -6.94 -22.11
N PRO A 272 3.57 -5.85 -22.11
CA PRO A 272 3.74 -5.03 -20.92
C PRO A 272 2.46 -4.25 -20.68
N LEU A 273 1.83 -4.47 -19.53
CA LEU A 273 0.57 -3.84 -19.15
C LEU A 273 0.76 -2.86 -17.99
N ALA A 274 -0.33 -2.35 -17.45
CA ALA A 274 -0.38 -1.33 -16.42
C ALA A 274 0.42 -0.07 -16.82
N PHE A 275 1.34 0.37 -15.99
CA PHE A 275 2.16 1.58 -16.15
C PHE A 275 3.24 1.46 -17.22
N TYR A 276 3.42 0.25 -17.77
CA TYR A 276 4.52 -0.12 -18.66
C TYR A 276 4.07 -0.35 -20.11
N HIS A 277 2.83 0.01 -20.44
CA HIS A 277 2.23 -0.26 -21.74
C HIS A 277 3.08 0.31 -22.89
N ARG A 278 3.12 -0.42 -24.05
CA ARG A 278 3.95 -0.04 -25.22
C ARG A 278 3.64 1.33 -25.81
N THR A 279 2.39 1.81 -25.68
CA THR A 279 1.96 3.14 -26.16
C THR A 279 2.17 4.23 -25.09
N GLY A 280 2.56 3.83 -23.85
CA GLY A 280 2.86 4.72 -22.75
C GLY A 280 4.29 5.24 -22.74
N PRO A 281 4.63 6.07 -21.74
CA PRO A 281 5.94 6.69 -21.63
C PRO A 281 7.09 5.68 -21.50
N ALA A 282 6.88 4.56 -20.77
CA ALA A 282 7.87 3.49 -20.66
C ALA A 282 8.23 2.93 -22.05
N GLY A 283 7.21 2.66 -22.89
CA GLY A 283 7.44 2.17 -24.25
C GLY A 283 8.25 3.13 -25.11
N ASP A 284 8.02 4.44 -24.97
CA ASP A 284 8.79 5.45 -25.70
C ASP A 284 10.25 5.52 -25.22
N ALA A 285 10.48 5.48 -23.89
CA ALA A 285 11.82 5.51 -23.30
C ALA A 285 12.66 4.29 -23.77
N PHE A 286 12.09 3.08 -23.74
CA PHE A 286 12.78 1.89 -24.24
C PHE A 286 12.95 1.90 -25.76
N ARG A 287 12.04 2.49 -26.52
CA ARG A 287 12.21 2.67 -27.97
C ARG A 287 13.38 3.61 -28.25
N LEU A 288 13.49 4.74 -27.55
CA LEU A 288 14.63 5.64 -27.66
C LEU A 288 15.93 4.92 -27.31
N PHE A 289 15.99 4.22 -26.17
CA PHE A 289 17.17 3.45 -25.77
C PHE A 289 17.60 2.46 -26.85
N ASN A 290 16.69 1.68 -27.40
CA ASN A 290 16.99 0.70 -28.44
C ASN A 290 17.45 1.35 -29.76
N THR A 291 17.04 2.60 -30.05
CA THR A 291 17.51 3.34 -31.24
C THR A 291 18.99 3.74 -31.11
N VAL A 292 19.44 4.06 -29.90
CA VAL A 292 20.81 4.51 -29.61
C VAL A 292 21.71 3.43 -29.01
N ALA A 293 21.19 2.21 -28.86
CA ALA A 293 21.87 1.10 -28.20
C ALA A 293 23.24 0.75 -28.81
N ALA A 294 23.46 0.99 -30.10
CA ALA A 294 24.76 0.74 -30.74
C ALA A 294 25.91 1.61 -30.19
N SER A 295 25.57 2.75 -29.58
CA SER A 295 26.55 3.69 -28.99
C SER A 295 26.67 3.59 -27.47
N LEU A 296 25.92 2.71 -26.82
CA LEU A 296 25.82 2.54 -25.37
C LEU A 296 26.10 1.10 -24.95
N PRO A 297 26.54 0.85 -23.71
CA PRO A 297 26.58 -0.51 -23.18
C PRO A 297 25.19 -1.17 -23.29
N PRO A 298 25.11 -2.42 -23.82
CA PRO A 298 23.85 -3.14 -23.95
C PRO A 298 23.39 -3.70 -22.59
N ARG A 299 23.36 -2.86 -21.58
CA ARG A 299 23.02 -3.21 -20.19
C ARG A 299 21.97 -2.28 -19.65
N VAL A 300 20.95 -2.87 -19.04
CA VAL A 300 19.84 -2.15 -18.40
C VAL A 300 19.82 -2.50 -16.92
N GLY A 301 19.86 -1.50 -16.08
CA GLY A 301 19.64 -1.61 -14.64
C GLY A 301 18.22 -1.16 -14.29
N LEU A 302 17.53 -1.86 -13.41
CA LEU A 302 16.19 -1.51 -12.94
C LEU A 302 16.16 -1.53 -11.42
N ILE A 303 15.74 -0.44 -10.84
CA ILE A 303 15.51 -0.32 -9.41
C ILE A 303 14.02 -0.55 -9.16
N GLY A 304 13.69 -1.71 -8.61
CA GLY A 304 12.36 -2.29 -8.50
C GLY A 304 12.12 -3.39 -9.52
N LEU A 305 11.37 -4.42 -9.13
CA LEU A 305 11.05 -5.58 -9.98
C LEU A 305 9.56 -5.63 -10.33
N GLY A 306 8.69 -5.42 -9.34
CA GLY A 306 7.26 -5.62 -9.49
C GLY A 306 6.94 -7.04 -9.99
N VAL A 307 6.20 -7.14 -11.08
CA VAL A 307 5.93 -8.45 -11.75
C VAL A 307 6.96 -8.81 -12.82
N GLY A 308 7.98 -7.97 -13.02
CA GLY A 308 8.96 -8.14 -14.09
C GLY A 308 8.48 -7.65 -15.47
N ALA A 309 7.40 -6.89 -15.55
CA ALA A 309 6.79 -6.49 -16.83
C ALA A 309 7.75 -5.74 -17.76
N LEU A 310 8.68 -4.95 -17.23
CA LEU A 310 9.69 -4.25 -18.02
C LEU A 310 10.64 -5.19 -18.76
N ALA A 311 10.82 -6.44 -18.30
CA ALA A 311 11.64 -7.44 -18.99
C ALA A 311 11.18 -7.76 -20.43
N THR A 312 9.93 -7.43 -20.76
CA THR A 312 9.38 -7.58 -22.11
C THR A 312 10.00 -6.66 -23.16
N TYR A 313 10.69 -5.59 -22.71
CA TYR A 313 11.43 -4.68 -23.60
C TYR A 313 12.84 -5.14 -23.91
N ALA A 314 13.31 -6.19 -23.25
CA ALA A 314 14.66 -6.72 -23.42
C ALA A 314 14.91 -7.23 -24.85
N LYS A 315 16.15 -7.05 -25.31
CA LYS A 315 16.66 -7.56 -26.58
C LYS A 315 17.69 -8.66 -26.33
N PRO A 316 17.87 -9.62 -27.29
CA PRO A 316 18.78 -10.76 -27.11
C PRO A 316 20.24 -10.37 -26.80
N GLU A 317 20.70 -9.23 -27.31
CA GLU A 317 22.06 -8.73 -27.09
C GLU A 317 22.26 -8.02 -25.74
N GLN A 318 21.18 -7.77 -24.99
CA GLN A 318 21.21 -7.00 -23.74
C GLN A 318 21.39 -7.90 -22.52
N ALA A 319 21.98 -7.31 -21.45
CA ALA A 319 22.02 -7.88 -20.10
C ALA A 319 21.22 -6.99 -19.14
N TRP A 320 20.39 -7.59 -18.31
CA TRP A 320 19.44 -6.91 -17.44
C TRP A 320 19.67 -7.28 -15.98
N ASP A 321 19.80 -6.28 -15.13
CA ASP A 321 19.94 -6.42 -13.69
C ASP A 321 18.76 -5.72 -12.99
N PHE A 322 17.92 -6.49 -12.29
CA PHE A 322 16.85 -5.99 -11.43
C PHE A 322 17.35 -5.91 -9.99
N TYR A 323 17.19 -4.78 -9.34
CA TYR A 323 17.47 -4.58 -7.93
C TYR A 323 16.15 -4.59 -7.16
N GLU A 324 15.93 -5.60 -6.32
CA GLU A 324 14.68 -5.77 -5.57
C GLU A 324 14.98 -5.93 -4.08
N ILE A 325 14.24 -5.19 -3.25
CA ILE A 325 14.46 -5.24 -1.81
C ILE A 325 13.68 -6.37 -1.14
N ASP A 326 12.52 -6.74 -1.69
CA ASP A 326 11.64 -7.74 -1.11
C ASP A 326 11.81 -9.12 -1.76
N PRO A 327 12.35 -10.11 -0.99
CA PRO A 327 12.48 -11.47 -1.50
C PRO A 327 11.14 -12.14 -1.89
N ALA A 328 10.01 -11.66 -1.33
CA ALA A 328 8.70 -12.18 -1.71
C ALA A 328 8.32 -11.73 -3.13
N VAL A 329 8.62 -10.48 -3.49
CA VAL A 329 8.40 -9.96 -4.84
C VAL A 329 9.25 -10.73 -5.87
N GLU A 330 10.53 -11.01 -5.56
CA GLU A 330 11.38 -11.84 -6.42
C GLU A 330 10.76 -13.23 -6.66
N ARG A 331 10.39 -13.94 -5.57
CA ARG A 331 9.76 -15.28 -5.70
C ARG A 331 8.50 -15.25 -6.53
N ILE A 332 7.66 -14.24 -6.34
CA ILE A 332 6.39 -14.08 -7.06
C ILE A 332 6.64 -13.79 -8.54
N ALA A 333 7.52 -12.84 -8.87
CA ALA A 333 7.82 -12.46 -10.25
C ALA A 333 8.52 -13.59 -11.04
N CYS A 334 9.31 -14.42 -10.35
CA CYS A 334 10.03 -15.55 -10.96
C CYS A 334 9.23 -16.86 -10.97
N ASP A 335 8.03 -16.93 -10.35
CA ASP A 335 7.17 -18.11 -10.42
C ASP A 335 6.34 -18.10 -11.72
N PRO A 336 6.64 -18.98 -12.70
CA PRO A 336 5.95 -18.96 -14.00
C PRO A 336 4.47 -19.36 -13.92
N ARG A 337 4.01 -19.88 -12.78
CA ARG A 337 2.58 -20.15 -12.54
C ARG A 337 1.80 -18.86 -12.24
N LEU A 338 2.50 -17.83 -11.81
CA LEU A 338 1.93 -16.52 -11.45
C LEU A 338 2.22 -15.49 -12.54
N PHE A 339 3.51 -15.33 -12.93
CA PHE A 339 3.96 -14.41 -13.97
C PHE A 339 5.05 -15.03 -14.83
N THR A 340 5.02 -14.78 -16.14
CA THR A 340 5.96 -15.38 -17.08
C THR A 340 6.98 -14.39 -17.65
N PHE A 341 6.91 -13.12 -17.29
CA PHE A 341 7.79 -12.09 -17.85
C PHE A 341 9.28 -12.39 -17.66
N MET A 342 9.66 -12.86 -16.45
CA MET A 342 11.06 -13.16 -16.14
C MET A 342 11.53 -14.41 -16.87
N SER A 343 10.70 -15.46 -16.97
CA SER A 343 11.04 -16.72 -17.67
C SER A 343 11.04 -16.59 -19.20
N GLN A 344 10.30 -15.61 -19.74
CA GLN A 344 10.20 -15.35 -21.19
C GLN A 344 11.06 -14.17 -21.65
N CYS A 345 11.90 -13.61 -20.75
CA CYS A 345 12.76 -12.48 -21.08
C CYS A 345 13.75 -12.83 -22.18
N ALA A 346 13.83 -11.97 -23.19
CA ALA A 346 14.73 -12.20 -24.35
C ALA A 346 16.20 -11.85 -24.07
N ALA A 347 16.53 -11.21 -22.95
CA ALA A 347 17.89 -10.78 -22.63
C ALA A 347 18.88 -11.95 -22.60
N SER A 348 20.11 -11.73 -23.08
CA SER A 348 21.21 -12.72 -23.01
C SER A 348 21.56 -13.11 -21.58
N ARG A 349 21.36 -12.20 -20.65
CA ARG A 349 21.54 -12.39 -19.22
C ARG A 349 20.48 -11.60 -18.45
N LEU A 350 19.80 -12.29 -17.55
CA LEU A 350 18.83 -11.70 -16.62
C LEU A 350 19.25 -12.03 -15.18
N ARG A 351 19.30 -11.06 -14.31
CA ARG A 351 19.69 -11.25 -12.91
C ARG A 351 18.80 -10.41 -12.00
N VAL A 352 18.37 -10.98 -10.88
CA VAL A 352 17.79 -10.25 -9.75
C VAL A 352 18.85 -10.12 -8.65
N VAL A 353 19.05 -8.93 -8.15
CA VAL A 353 19.98 -8.59 -7.07
C VAL A 353 19.16 -8.18 -5.85
N LEU A 354 19.05 -9.08 -4.89
CA LEU A 354 18.30 -8.81 -3.66
C LEU A 354 19.03 -7.83 -2.74
N GLY A 355 18.26 -6.89 -2.21
CA GLY A 355 18.67 -5.89 -1.22
C GLY A 355 18.35 -4.46 -1.63
N ASP A 356 18.72 -3.52 -0.75
CA ASP A 356 18.57 -2.09 -1.02
C ASP A 356 19.29 -1.71 -2.32
N ALA A 357 18.53 -1.20 -3.29
CA ALA A 357 19.04 -0.91 -4.63
C ALA A 357 20.17 0.10 -4.61
N ARG A 358 20.09 1.16 -3.77
CA ARG A 358 21.13 2.19 -3.68
C ARG A 358 22.43 1.62 -3.12
N LEU A 359 22.36 0.71 -2.16
CA LEU A 359 23.54 0.04 -1.61
C LEU A 359 24.14 -0.94 -2.61
N LYS A 360 23.29 -1.76 -3.26
CA LYS A 360 23.76 -2.78 -4.20
C LYS A 360 24.28 -2.19 -5.52
N LEU A 361 23.73 -1.07 -5.96
CA LEU A 361 24.20 -0.38 -7.15
C LEU A 361 25.63 0.16 -7.01
N ARG A 362 26.11 0.42 -5.79
CA ARG A 362 27.52 0.82 -5.54
C ARG A 362 28.51 -0.23 -6.03
N ASP A 363 28.14 -1.51 -5.98
CA ASP A 363 28.98 -2.64 -6.39
C ASP A 363 29.09 -2.76 -7.93
N ALA A 364 28.19 -2.13 -8.69
CA ALA A 364 28.29 -2.10 -10.14
C ALA A 364 29.47 -1.18 -10.59
N PRO A 365 30.17 -1.53 -11.67
CA PRO A 365 31.20 -0.65 -12.23
C PRO A 365 30.62 0.72 -12.67
N ASP A 366 31.45 1.75 -12.71
CA ASP A 366 31.04 3.04 -13.26
C ASP A 366 30.85 2.93 -14.78
N GLY A 367 29.88 3.67 -15.32
CA GLY A 367 29.54 3.59 -16.74
C GLY A 367 28.99 2.25 -17.22
N HIS A 368 28.52 1.41 -16.30
CA HIS A 368 28.09 0.03 -16.58
C HIS A 368 26.82 -0.08 -17.39
N TYR A 369 25.86 0.80 -17.14
CA TYR A 369 24.53 0.74 -17.74
C TYR A 369 24.37 1.74 -18.88
N GLY A 370 23.79 1.29 -19.99
CA GLY A 370 23.32 2.21 -21.04
C GLY A 370 22.00 2.87 -20.65
N MET A 371 21.20 2.19 -19.83
CA MET A 371 19.97 2.72 -19.27
C MET A 371 19.80 2.27 -17.83
N LEU A 372 19.40 3.18 -16.93
CA LEU A 372 19.00 2.87 -15.57
C LEU A 372 17.55 3.36 -15.35
N VAL A 373 16.68 2.48 -14.91
CA VAL A 373 15.27 2.76 -14.65
C VAL A 373 15.02 2.76 -13.15
N LEU A 374 14.33 3.77 -12.65
CA LEU A 374 13.89 3.88 -11.27
C LEU A 374 12.39 3.68 -11.19
N ASP A 375 11.97 2.53 -10.68
CA ASP A 375 10.59 2.07 -10.57
C ASP A 375 10.36 1.37 -9.21
N ALA A 376 10.92 1.93 -8.15
CA ALA A 376 10.78 1.39 -6.80
C ALA A 376 9.66 2.10 -6.03
N PHE A 377 8.61 1.34 -5.73
CA PHE A 377 7.48 1.80 -4.94
C PHE A 377 7.24 0.86 -3.76
N SER A 378 6.97 1.44 -2.58
CA SER A 378 6.44 0.71 -1.44
C SER A 378 5.00 1.19 -1.23
N SER A 379 4.02 0.37 -1.57
CA SER A 379 2.64 0.80 -1.75
C SER A 379 2.58 1.96 -2.78
N ASP A 380 2.07 3.15 -2.42
CA ASP A 380 2.01 4.33 -3.31
C ASP A 380 3.13 5.35 -3.00
N SER A 381 4.21 4.95 -2.32
CA SER A 381 5.29 5.83 -1.89
C SER A 381 6.64 5.44 -2.49
N ILE A 382 7.33 6.43 -3.09
CA ILE A 382 8.73 6.26 -3.50
C ILE A 382 9.62 6.48 -2.28
N PRO A 383 10.58 5.58 -2.00
CA PRO A 383 11.54 5.77 -0.93
C PRO A 383 12.38 7.04 -1.14
N VAL A 384 12.30 7.97 -0.20
CA VAL A 384 12.94 9.30 -0.30
C VAL A 384 14.44 9.20 -0.60
N HIS A 385 15.14 8.24 0.02
CA HIS A 385 16.59 8.05 -0.16
C HIS A 385 16.99 7.69 -1.60
N LEU A 386 16.05 7.32 -2.47
CA LEU A 386 16.28 7.10 -3.90
C LEU A 386 16.13 8.38 -4.73
N LEU A 387 15.58 9.46 -4.17
CA LEU A 387 15.35 10.75 -4.83
C LEU A 387 16.15 11.89 -4.16
N THR A 388 17.41 11.62 -3.84
CA THR A 388 18.32 12.61 -3.27
C THR A 388 19.44 12.97 -4.26
N ARG A 389 20.12 14.10 -4.03
CA ARG A 389 21.30 14.50 -4.79
C ARG A 389 22.36 13.40 -4.81
N GLU A 390 22.60 12.78 -3.66
CA GLU A 390 23.60 11.73 -3.48
C GLU A 390 23.23 10.47 -4.26
N ALA A 391 21.94 10.13 -4.26
CA ALA A 391 21.41 9.02 -5.06
C ALA A 391 21.57 9.31 -6.57
N LEU A 392 21.18 10.51 -7.03
CA LEU A 392 21.33 10.87 -8.45
C LEU A 392 22.80 10.89 -8.88
N ARG A 393 23.73 11.35 -8.04
CA ARG A 393 25.17 11.28 -8.31
C ARG A 393 25.65 9.84 -8.51
N LEU A 394 25.17 8.91 -7.67
CA LEU A 394 25.45 7.48 -7.84
C LEU A 394 24.91 6.98 -9.16
N TYR A 395 23.65 7.29 -9.51
CA TYR A 395 23.06 6.85 -10.78
C TYR A 395 23.85 7.39 -11.99
N CYS A 396 24.21 8.65 -11.95
CA CYS A 396 25.06 9.29 -12.97
C CYS A 396 26.45 8.67 -13.10
N ALA A 397 27.03 8.13 -12.02
CA ALA A 397 28.28 7.39 -12.09
C ALA A 397 28.11 6.01 -12.71
N LYS A 398 26.99 5.33 -12.43
CA LYS A 398 26.75 3.95 -12.93
C LYS A 398 26.22 3.89 -14.35
N VAL A 399 25.63 4.97 -14.84
CA VAL A 399 25.20 5.09 -16.24
C VAL A 399 26.35 5.58 -17.11
N ALA A 400 26.53 4.99 -18.27
CA ALA A 400 27.53 5.37 -19.26
C ALA A 400 27.34 6.81 -19.70
N ASP A 401 28.42 7.41 -20.20
CA ASP A 401 28.31 8.76 -20.76
C ASP A 401 27.34 8.76 -21.95
N GLY A 402 26.34 9.64 -21.88
CA GLY A 402 25.24 9.65 -22.85
C GLY A 402 24.14 8.59 -22.66
N GLY A 403 24.20 7.80 -21.59
CA GLY A 403 23.12 6.89 -21.24
C GLY A 403 21.86 7.59 -20.70
N LEU A 404 20.82 6.82 -20.48
CA LEU A 404 19.51 7.28 -20.08
C LEU A 404 19.22 6.94 -18.61
N LEU A 405 18.64 7.89 -17.88
CA LEU A 405 17.99 7.68 -16.59
C LEU A 405 16.49 7.85 -16.78
N ALA A 406 15.69 6.84 -16.46
CA ALA A 406 14.24 6.91 -16.56
C ALA A 406 13.61 6.75 -15.17
N PHE A 407 12.75 7.67 -14.79
CA PHE A 407 12.08 7.70 -13.50
C PHE A 407 10.58 7.50 -13.71
N HIS A 408 10.03 6.45 -13.12
CA HIS A 408 8.60 6.29 -12.96
C HIS A 408 8.18 7.12 -11.75
N VAL A 409 7.44 8.22 -11.97
CA VAL A 409 7.07 9.18 -10.92
C VAL A 409 5.58 9.22 -10.65
N SER A 410 4.81 8.27 -11.20
CA SER A 410 3.37 8.18 -10.97
C SER A 410 3.09 8.08 -9.48
N ASN A 411 2.42 9.09 -8.93
CA ASN A 411 2.04 9.10 -7.53
C ASN A 411 0.71 9.83 -7.36
N ARG A 412 -0.21 9.25 -6.58
CA ARG A 412 -1.54 9.83 -6.36
C ARG A 412 -1.53 11.03 -5.43
N ARG A 413 -0.50 11.17 -4.59
CA ARG A 413 -0.44 12.11 -3.46
C ARG A 413 0.71 13.08 -3.51
N LEU A 414 1.81 12.68 -4.12
CA LEU A 414 3.02 13.48 -4.22
C LEU A 414 3.23 13.93 -5.66
N ASP A 415 3.59 15.19 -5.85
CA ASP A 415 4.14 15.71 -7.09
C ASP A 415 5.65 15.60 -7.03
N LEU A 416 6.19 14.59 -7.69
CA LEU A 416 7.63 14.31 -7.70
C LEU A 416 8.37 14.99 -8.85
N LYS A 417 7.64 15.53 -9.83
CA LYS A 417 8.22 16.21 -11.00
C LYS A 417 9.12 17.42 -10.60
N PRO A 418 8.69 18.34 -9.72
CA PRO A 418 9.55 19.46 -9.30
C PRO A 418 10.83 19.00 -8.58
N ILE A 419 10.76 17.88 -7.84
CA ILE A 419 11.89 17.32 -7.12
C ILE A 419 12.91 16.77 -8.11
N VAL A 420 12.46 15.95 -9.07
CA VAL A 420 13.34 15.39 -10.10
C VAL A 420 13.90 16.50 -10.99
N ALA A 421 13.11 17.55 -11.31
CA ALA A 421 13.57 18.71 -12.05
C ALA A 421 14.69 19.47 -11.30
N SER A 422 14.57 19.67 -9.98
CA SER A 422 15.61 20.31 -9.16
C SER A 422 16.88 19.46 -9.09
N LEU A 423 16.74 18.14 -8.97
CA LEU A 423 17.84 17.18 -9.01
C LEU A 423 18.56 17.18 -10.37
N ALA A 424 17.80 17.19 -11.48
CA ALA A 424 18.32 17.23 -12.84
C ALA A 424 19.10 18.52 -13.09
N ALA A 425 18.59 19.67 -12.64
CA ALA A 425 19.27 20.97 -12.74
C ALA A 425 20.58 21.00 -11.97
N ASP A 426 20.62 20.49 -10.71
CA ASP A 426 21.86 20.38 -9.90
C ASP A 426 22.90 19.50 -10.60
N ALA A 427 22.47 18.40 -11.22
CA ALA A 427 23.33 17.47 -11.94
C ALA A 427 23.63 17.89 -13.39
N LYS A 428 23.10 19.01 -13.87
CA LYS A 428 23.22 19.53 -15.25
C LYS A 428 22.78 18.52 -16.31
N LEU A 429 21.67 17.81 -16.04
CA LEU A 429 21.06 16.87 -16.97
C LEU A 429 19.94 17.55 -17.76
N ALA A 430 19.87 17.27 -19.05
CA ALA A 430 18.68 17.53 -19.84
C ALA A 430 17.60 16.52 -19.48
N GLY A 431 16.33 16.95 -19.52
CA GLY A 431 15.22 16.08 -19.18
C GLY A 431 13.90 16.50 -19.79
N CYS A 432 13.01 15.51 -19.96
CA CYS A 432 11.61 15.72 -20.34
C CYS A 432 10.74 14.76 -19.56
N ASP A 433 9.47 15.12 -19.41
CA ASP A 433 8.45 14.29 -18.77
C ASP A 433 7.28 14.02 -19.73
N ARG A 434 6.60 12.89 -19.49
CA ARG A 434 5.35 12.57 -20.15
C ARG A 434 4.33 12.08 -19.12
N GLU A 435 3.21 12.78 -19.05
CA GLU A 435 1.99 12.37 -18.38
C GLU A 435 1.11 11.59 -19.36
N ASP A 436 0.69 10.39 -18.98
CA ASP A 436 -0.20 9.53 -19.78
C ASP A 436 -1.50 9.30 -18.97
N PHE A 437 -2.23 10.40 -18.69
CA PHE A 437 -3.42 10.39 -17.84
C PHE A 437 -4.71 10.26 -18.66
N ASP A 438 -4.66 10.62 -19.94
CA ASP A 438 -5.80 10.53 -20.86
C ASP A 438 -5.79 9.17 -21.59
N ILE A 439 -6.21 8.12 -20.87
CA ILE A 439 -6.34 6.77 -21.40
C ILE A 439 -7.80 6.45 -21.69
N THR A 440 -8.08 5.88 -22.83
CA THR A 440 -9.43 5.50 -23.25
C THR A 440 -10.00 4.36 -22.39
N ALA A 441 -11.33 4.21 -22.39
CA ALA A 441 -11.98 3.09 -21.70
C ALA A 441 -11.54 1.73 -22.27
N ASP A 442 -11.22 1.67 -23.56
CA ASP A 442 -10.74 0.44 -24.21
C ASP A 442 -9.31 0.11 -23.78
N GLU A 443 -8.40 1.09 -23.77
CA GLU A 443 -7.05 0.89 -23.26
C GLU A 443 -7.04 0.45 -21.78
N ARG A 444 -7.93 1.03 -20.97
CA ARG A 444 -8.10 0.61 -19.55
C ARG A 444 -8.62 -0.82 -19.45
N ARG A 445 -9.62 -1.18 -20.25
CA ARG A 445 -10.11 -2.56 -20.32
C ARG A 445 -9.04 -3.53 -20.79
N ASP A 446 -8.13 -3.08 -21.64
CA ASP A 446 -7.00 -3.85 -22.18
C ASP A 446 -5.81 -3.92 -21.20
N GLY A 447 -5.94 -3.31 -20.03
CA GLY A 447 -4.99 -3.44 -18.94
C GLY A 447 -3.96 -2.31 -18.81
N LYS A 448 -4.09 -1.21 -19.58
CA LYS A 448 -3.27 0.00 -19.42
C LYS A 448 -3.71 0.78 -18.19
N GLU A 449 -2.77 1.35 -17.46
CA GLU A 449 -3.00 2.29 -16.37
C GLU A 449 -2.35 3.64 -16.68
N ILE A 450 -2.86 4.69 -16.02
CA ILE A 450 -2.27 6.02 -16.09
C ILE A 450 -0.85 6.01 -15.54
N SER A 451 0.07 6.72 -16.19
CA SER A 451 1.46 6.77 -15.74
C SER A 451 2.12 8.09 -16.05
N GLU A 452 3.14 8.43 -15.26
CA GLU A 452 3.98 9.61 -15.43
C GLU A 452 5.45 9.21 -15.33
N TRP A 453 6.25 9.58 -16.34
CA TRP A 453 7.65 9.22 -16.44
C TRP A 453 8.49 10.43 -16.79
N ILE A 454 9.71 10.45 -16.26
CA ILE A 454 10.73 11.45 -16.57
C ILE A 454 11.94 10.72 -17.13
N VAL A 455 12.49 11.24 -18.23
CA VAL A 455 13.74 10.75 -18.83
C VAL A 455 14.79 11.85 -18.76
N LEU A 456 15.96 11.50 -18.23
CA LEU A 456 17.12 12.39 -18.10
C LEU A 456 18.32 11.82 -18.85
N SER A 457 19.16 12.71 -19.39
CA SER A 457 20.46 12.36 -20.00
C SER A 457 21.42 13.54 -19.94
N ARG A 458 22.74 13.25 -19.96
CA ARG A 458 23.76 14.27 -20.27
C ARG A 458 23.71 14.72 -21.71
N ARG A 459 23.20 13.89 -22.61
CA ARG A 459 23.03 14.17 -24.03
C ARG A 459 21.68 14.85 -24.29
N ALA A 460 21.72 16.16 -24.44
CA ALA A 460 20.51 16.94 -24.72
C ALA A 460 19.83 16.56 -26.07
N ASP A 461 20.61 16.10 -27.06
CA ASP A 461 20.11 15.67 -28.35
C ASP A 461 19.14 14.47 -28.23
N LEU A 462 19.40 13.52 -27.31
CA LEU A 462 18.49 12.40 -27.03
C LEU A 462 17.18 12.85 -26.41
N ILE A 463 17.24 13.81 -25.51
CA ILE A 463 16.05 14.39 -24.88
C ILE A 463 15.23 15.19 -25.94
N HIS A 464 15.91 15.95 -26.79
CA HIS A 464 15.25 16.63 -27.91
C HIS A 464 14.64 15.65 -28.91
N GLN A 465 15.25 14.48 -29.14
CA GLN A 465 14.66 13.44 -29.98
C GLN A 465 13.35 12.91 -29.37
N LEU A 466 13.30 12.69 -28.06
CA LEU A 466 12.10 12.24 -27.37
C LEU A 466 11.01 13.33 -27.37
N ALA A 467 11.42 14.59 -27.16
CA ALA A 467 10.55 15.76 -27.17
C ALA A 467 10.03 16.17 -28.58
N ARG A 468 10.42 15.46 -29.65
CA ARG A 468 9.75 15.60 -30.95
C ARG A 468 8.30 15.08 -30.92
N ASP A 469 8.01 14.15 -30.05
CA ASP A 469 6.64 13.77 -29.72
C ASP A 469 6.07 14.82 -28.76
N PRO A 470 5.00 15.54 -29.15
CA PRO A 470 4.44 16.64 -28.35
C PRO A 470 3.87 16.21 -27.00
N ARG A 471 3.72 14.90 -26.77
CA ARG A 471 3.31 14.37 -25.48
C ARG A 471 4.42 14.43 -24.43
N TRP A 472 5.69 14.54 -24.87
CA TRP A 472 6.84 14.76 -24.00
C TRP A 472 7.09 16.25 -23.86
N GLN A 473 7.07 16.75 -22.61
CA GLN A 473 7.25 18.15 -22.30
C GLN A 473 8.64 18.36 -21.64
N PRO A 474 9.32 19.50 -21.88
CA PRO A 474 10.50 19.86 -21.13
C PRO A 474 10.23 19.89 -19.63
N LEU A 475 11.18 19.45 -18.80
CA LEU A 475 11.03 19.57 -17.35
C LEU A 475 10.81 21.04 -16.94
N PRO A 476 9.95 21.28 -15.93
CA PRO A 476 9.77 22.64 -15.41
C PRO A 476 11.08 23.18 -14.83
N PRO A 477 11.25 24.52 -14.77
CA PRO A 477 12.37 25.12 -14.06
C PRO A 477 12.44 24.60 -12.62
N ALA A 478 13.66 24.43 -12.10
CA ALA A 478 13.88 24.04 -10.70
C ALA A 478 13.22 25.07 -9.76
N SER A 479 12.20 24.67 -9.06
CA SER A 479 11.37 25.56 -8.21
C SER A 479 11.27 25.10 -6.76
N GLY A 480 11.76 23.90 -6.45
CA GLY A 480 11.67 23.29 -5.12
C GLY A 480 13.01 23.16 -4.41
N PRO A 481 13.00 22.82 -3.11
CA PRO A 481 14.22 22.52 -2.38
C PRO A 481 14.88 21.28 -2.96
N LEU A 482 16.20 21.32 -3.05
CA LEU A 482 16.98 20.17 -3.47
C LEU A 482 16.99 19.14 -2.33
N TRP A 483 16.49 17.94 -2.61
CA TRP A 483 16.54 16.85 -1.64
C TRP A 483 17.95 16.28 -1.54
N THR A 484 18.39 16.08 -0.30
CA THR A 484 19.67 15.45 0.05
C THR A 484 19.44 14.34 1.06
N ASP A 485 20.46 13.56 1.38
CA ASP A 485 20.34 12.51 2.40
C ASP A 485 19.99 13.09 3.78
N ASP A 486 20.37 14.35 4.04
CA ASP A 486 20.10 15.04 5.30
C ASP A 486 18.83 15.90 5.28
N PHE A 487 18.24 16.13 4.11
CA PHE A 487 17.10 17.03 3.97
C PHE A 487 16.11 16.59 2.89
N SER A 488 14.86 16.40 3.28
CA SER A 488 13.73 16.22 2.38
C SER A 488 12.48 16.90 2.95
N ASN A 489 11.66 17.50 2.10
CA ASN A 489 10.40 18.13 2.51
C ASN A 489 9.22 17.52 1.75
N LEU A 490 8.65 16.48 2.32
CA LEU A 490 7.49 15.77 1.75
C LEU A 490 6.21 16.62 1.74
N LEU A 491 6.05 17.58 2.67
CA LEU A 491 4.87 18.43 2.72
C LEU A 491 4.78 19.36 1.51
N MET A 492 5.93 19.81 0.98
CA MET A 492 5.96 20.63 -0.24
C MET A 492 5.67 19.82 -1.51
N ALA A 493 5.86 18.51 -1.46
CA ALA A 493 5.56 17.61 -2.56
C ALA A 493 4.09 17.14 -2.59
N LEU A 494 3.26 17.53 -1.61
CA LEU A 494 1.86 17.11 -1.57
C LEU A 494 1.05 17.72 -2.71
N ARG A 495 0.30 16.88 -3.41
CA ARG A 495 -0.76 17.31 -4.34
C ARG A 495 -1.98 17.75 -3.53
N TRP A 496 -2.18 19.06 -3.38
CA TRP A 496 -3.31 19.67 -2.67
C TRP A 496 -4.58 19.77 -3.55
N LYS A 497 -4.90 18.76 -4.36
CA LYS A 497 -6.11 18.75 -5.20
C LYS A 497 -7.13 17.75 -4.69
#